data_556bbb79a5a82901b4d9dadb4c3a42dc
#
_entry.id   556bbb79a5a82901b4d9dadb4c3a42dc
#
_cell.length_a   1.000
_cell.length_b   1.000
_cell.length_c   1.000
_cell.angle_alpha   90.00
_cell.angle_beta   90.00
_cell.angle_gamma   90.00
#
_symmetry.space_group_name_H-M   'P 1'
#
loop_
_entity.id
_entity.type
_entity.pdbx_description
1 polymer ?
#
loop_
_entity_poly.entity_id
_entity_poly.type
_entity_poly.pdbx_seq_one_letter_code
_entity_poly.pdbx_strand_id
1 'polypeptide(L)'
;MKLGTIRQTVILPGTPREVYDALMTSSGHRAFTGEDARISPKVGGKFMAWGGYIHGTNLRLVPGKTIYQAWVPSEGSWPKGHESRVRFSLAPSPRGTRLTFTHSGVPMEHVGHLSKGWKESYWTPLRKYLAGK
;
A
#
# COMPACT_ATOMS: atom_id res chain seq x y z
N MET A 1 16.79 17.00 6.95
CA MET A 1 16.23 15.63 7.05
C MET A 1 16.65 14.83 5.83
N LYS A 2 17.23 13.67 6.04
CA LYS A 2 17.54 12.77 4.91
C LYS A 2 16.35 11.89 4.62
N LEU A 3 16.00 11.79 3.35
CA LEU A 3 14.89 10.98 2.88
C LEU A 3 15.39 9.88 1.95
N GLY A 4 14.71 8.75 1.98
CA GLY A 4 15.02 7.61 1.13
C GLY A 4 13.81 7.12 0.37
N THR A 5 14.05 6.14 -0.50
CA THR A 5 13.01 5.55 -1.34
C THR A 5 13.09 4.03 -1.25
N ILE A 6 11.93 3.40 -1.09
CA ILE A 6 11.77 1.95 -1.10
C ILE A 6 11.20 1.57 -2.46
N ARG A 7 11.81 0.58 -3.13
CA ARG A 7 11.31 0.04 -4.40
C ARG A 7 11.22 -1.46 -4.28
N GLN A 8 10.06 -2.02 -4.62
CA GLN A 8 9.82 -3.46 -4.56
C GLN A 8 8.95 -3.88 -5.73
N THR A 9 9.17 -5.07 -6.25
CA THR A 9 8.36 -5.65 -7.32
C THR A 9 7.96 -7.04 -6.87
N VAL A 10 6.66 -7.35 -6.96
CA VAL A 10 6.14 -8.67 -6.60
C VAL A 10 5.16 -9.15 -7.67
N ILE A 11 5.09 -10.48 -7.83
CA ILE A 11 4.08 -11.12 -8.67
C ILE A 11 3.02 -11.68 -7.73
N LEU A 12 1.78 -11.28 -7.97
CA LEU A 12 0.64 -11.67 -7.15
C LEU A 12 -0.33 -12.50 -7.99
N PRO A 13 -0.96 -13.55 -7.43
CA PRO A 13 -2.02 -14.24 -8.14
C PRO A 13 -3.23 -13.30 -8.26
N GLY A 14 -4.08 -13.55 -9.25
CA GLY A 14 -5.23 -12.69 -9.47
C GLY A 14 -4.97 -11.62 -10.51
N THR A 15 -6.06 -11.03 -11.00
CA THR A 15 -6.00 -9.98 -12.02
C THR A 15 -5.60 -8.64 -11.42
N PRO A 16 -5.12 -7.69 -12.23
CA PRO A 16 -4.86 -6.34 -11.72
C PRO A 16 -6.06 -5.71 -11.03
N ARG A 17 -7.27 -5.98 -11.52
CA ARG A 17 -8.48 -5.46 -10.89
C ARG A 17 -8.71 -6.07 -9.51
N GLU A 18 -8.46 -7.37 -9.37
CA GLU A 18 -8.60 -8.04 -8.07
C GLU A 18 -7.59 -7.49 -7.06
N VAL A 19 -6.36 -7.25 -7.50
CA VAL A 19 -5.33 -6.65 -6.63
C VAL A 19 -5.73 -5.23 -6.23
N TYR A 20 -6.17 -4.44 -7.21
CA TYR A 20 -6.62 -3.07 -6.95
C TYR A 20 -7.76 -3.04 -5.94
N ASP A 21 -8.77 -3.90 -6.11
CA ASP A 21 -9.93 -3.93 -5.22
C ASP A 21 -9.55 -4.39 -3.81
N ALA A 22 -8.60 -5.32 -3.67
CA ALA A 22 -8.11 -5.73 -2.35
C ALA A 22 -7.43 -4.57 -1.62
N LEU A 23 -6.68 -3.74 -2.34
CA LEU A 23 -5.98 -2.60 -1.75
C LEU A 23 -6.91 -1.40 -1.52
N MET A 24 -7.94 -1.22 -2.36
CA MET A 24 -8.74 0.01 -2.38
C MET A 24 -10.16 -0.15 -1.86
N THR A 25 -10.53 -1.31 -1.31
CA THR A 25 -11.80 -1.44 -0.60
C THR A 25 -11.52 -1.70 0.88
N SER A 26 -12.38 -1.16 1.74
CA SER A 26 -12.26 -1.40 3.18
C SER A 26 -12.38 -2.88 3.50
N SER A 27 -13.35 -3.58 2.88
CA SER A 27 -13.55 -5.01 3.11
C SER A 27 -12.38 -5.84 2.63
N GLY A 28 -11.84 -5.54 1.44
CA GLY A 28 -10.69 -6.28 0.90
C GLY A 28 -9.45 -6.10 1.74
N HIS A 29 -9.17 -4.86 2.13
CA HIS A 29 -8.01 -4.54 2.94
C HIS A 29 -8.10 -5.23 4.32
N ARG A 30 -9.26 -5.18 4.97
CA ARG A 30 -9.49 -5.90 6.23
C ARG A 30 -9.31 -7.42 6.05
N ALA A 31 -9.79 -7.95 4.93
CA ALA A 31 -9.74 -9.38 4.68
C ALA A 31 -8.31 -9.91 4.58
N PHE A 32 -7.42 -9.19 3.89
CA PHE A 32 -6.05 -9.70 3.74
C PHE A 32 -5.13 -9.33 4.91
N THR A 33 -5.35 -8.19 5.59
CA THR A 33 -4.51 -7.81 6.72
C THR A 33 -4.99 -8.40 8.05
N GLY A 34 -6.28 -8.65 8.18
CA GLY A 34 -6.88 -9.03 9.47
C GLY A 34 -7.05 -7.87 10.42
N GLU A 35 -6.78 -6.64 9.98
CA GLU A 35 -6.84 -5.43 10.81
C GLU A 35 -7.86 -4.44 10.26
N ASP A 36 -8.33 -3.52 11.11
CA ASP A 36 -9.32 -2.56 10.68
C ASP A 36 -8.78 -1.62 9.60
N ALA A 37 -9.65 -1.27 8.67
CA ALA A 37 -9.33 -0.36 7.59
C ALA A 37 -10.58 0.36 7.12
N ARG A 38 -10.40 1.63 6.78
CA ARG A 38 -11.46 2.47 6.20
C ARG A 38 -10.86 3.20 5.02
N ILE A 39 -11.34 2.89 3.83
CA ILE A 39 -10.71 3.39 2.60
C ILE A 39 -11.76 4.04 1.73
N SER A 40 -11.59 5.36 1.48
CA SER A 40 -12.39 6.05 0.49
C SER A 40 -11.93 5.63 -0.90
N PRO A 41 -12.85 5.32 -1.83
CA PRO A 41 -12.47 4.94 -3.20
C PRO A 41 -12.22 6.13 -4.12
N LYS A 42 -12.22 7.35 -3.61
CA LYS A 42 -12.18 8.57 -4.42
C LYS A 42 -10.86 9.33 -4.26
N VAL A 43 -10.44 10.02 -5.31
CA VAL A 43 -9.35 10.99 -5.26
C VAL A 43 -9.72 12.09 -4.27
N GLY A 44 -8.77 12.47 -3.41
CA GLY A 44 -9.00 13.43 -2.33
C GLY A 44 -9.59 12.78 -1.09
N GLY A 45 -10.05 11.53 -1.18
CA GLY A 45 -10.60 10.82 -0.03
C GLY A 45 -9.52 10.32 0.90
N LYS A 46 -9.88 10.12 2.16
CA LYS A 46 -8.97 9.67 3.21
C LYS A 46 -8.98 8.16 3.32
N PHE A 47 -7.87 7.60 3.82
CA PHE A 47 -7.83 6.20 4.19
C PHE A 47 -7.12 6.03 5.53
N MET A 48 -7.49 4.94 6.20
CA MET A 48 -6.87 4.47 7.42
C MET A 48 -6.69 2.96 7.29
N ALA A 49 -5.57 2.44 7.74
CA ALA A 49 -5.29 1.00 7.69
C ALA A 49 -4.53 0.55 8.92
N TRP A 50 -4.46 -0.77 9.10
CA TRP A 50 -3.76 -1.38 10.24
C TRP A 50 -4.23 -0.82 11.59
N GLY A 51 -5.56 -0.73 11.76
CA GLY A 51 -6.13 -0.32 13.02
C GLY A 51 -5.82 1.11 13.43
N GLY A 52 -5.46 1.97 12.45
CA GLY A 52 -5.10 3.36 12.71
C GLY A 52 -3.61 3.64 12.69
N TYR A 53 -2.78 2.61 12.49
CA TYR A 53 -1.33 2.82 12.37
C TYR A 53 -0.99 3.65 11.13
N ILE A 54 -1.74 3.47 10.03
CA ILE A 54 -1.49 4.15 8.76
C ILE A 54 -2.66 5.09 8.45
N HIS A 55 -2.34 6.30 8.03
CA HIS A 55 -3.32 7.28 7.54
C HIS A 55 -2.81 7.90 6.25
N GLY A 56 -3.73 8.35 5.42
CA GLY A 56 -3.32 9.04 4.20
C GLY A 56 -4.48 9.59 3.40
N THR A 57 -4.13 10.04 2.19
CA THR A 57 -5.07 10.66 1.25
C THR A 57 -4.79 10.12 -0.14
N ASN A 58 -5.83 9.77 -0.87
CA ASN A 58 -5.70 9.34 -2.26
C ASN A 58 -5.40 10.55 -3.13
N LEU A 59 -4.27 10.52 -3.83
CA LEU A 59 -3.84 11.61 -4.71
C LEU A 59 -4.16 11.35 -6.17
N ARG A 60 -4.04 10.09 -6.61
CA ARG A 60 -4.38 9.68 -7.96
C ARG A 60 -4.81 8.22 -7.95
N LEU A 61 -5.91 7.91 -8.65
CA LEU A 61 -6.44 6.56 -8.75
C LEU A 61 -6.80 6.27 -10.20
N VAL A 62 -6.25 5.18 -10.75
CA VAL A 62 -6.65 4.65 -12.03
C VAL A 62 -7.05 3.19 -11.77
N PRO A 63 -8.35 2.88 -11.72
CA PRO A 63 -8.81 1.55 -11.34
C PRO A 63 -8.12 0.43 -12.13
N GLY A 64 -7.62 -0.56 -11.40
CA GLY A 64 -6.90 -1.68 -11.98
C GLY A 64 -5.48 -1.37 -12.45
N LYS A 65 -4.98 -0.15 -12.30
CA LYS A 65 -3.67 0.24 -12.83
C LYS A 65 -2.77 0.97 -11.82
N THR A 66 -3.29 2.01 -11.18
CA THR A 66 -2.44 2.88 -10.37
C THR A 66 -3.15 3.34 -9.11
N ILE A 67 -2.42 3.29 -8.00
CA ILE A 67 -2.83 3.89 -6.73
C ILE A 67 -1.66 4.77 -6.29
N TYR A 68 -1.92 6.07 -6.08
CA TYR A 68 -0.91 7.01 -5.62
C TYR A 68 -1.46 7.78 -4.42
N GLN A 69 -0.76 7.71 -3.29
CA GLN A 69 -1.27 8.20 -2.02
C GLN A 69 -0.22 8.98 -1.22
N ALA A 70 -0.66 9.98 -0.48
CA ALA A 70 0.09 10.51 0.64
C ALA A 70 -0.06 9.51 1.79
N TRP A 71 1.03 9.24 2.53
CA TRP A 71 1.08 8.14 3.49
C TRP A 71 1.84 8.57 4.75
N VAL A 72 1.22 8.37 5.91
CA VAL A 72 1.79 8.74 7.20
C VAL A 72 1.56 7.62 8.20
N PRO A 73 2.62 7.11 8.85
CA PRO A 73 2.47 6.13 9.92
C PRO A 73 2.31 6.84 11.27
N SER A 74 1.64 6.19 12.20
CA SER A 74 1.51 6.68 13.58
C SER A 74 2.73 6.21 14.39
N GLU A 75 3.86 6.87 14.19
CA GLU A 75 5.10 6.58 14.93
C GLU A 75 5.65 7.87 15.52
N GLY A 76 6.07 7.80 16.78
CA GLY A 76 6.57 8.98 17.50
C GLY A 76 7.81 9.61 16.89
N SER A 77 8.64 8.81 16.22
CA SER A 77 9.85 9.29 15.54
C SER A 77 9.62 9.80 14.12
N TRP A 78 8.39 9.69 13.61
CA TRP A 78 8.05 10.25 12.30
C TRP A 78 7.96 11.77 12.40
N PRO A 79 8.62 12.52 11.50
CA PRO A 79 8.60 13.99 11.58
C PRO A 79 7.17 14.53 11.51
N LYS A 80 6.84 15.43 12.42
CA LYS A 80 5.50 15.99 12.51
C LYS A 80 5.13 16.72 11.22
N GLY A 81 3.95 16.42 10.67
CA GLY A 81 3.45 17.05 9.46
C GLY A 81 4.09 16.53 8.16
N HIS A 82 5.01 15.58 8.26
CA HIS A 82 5.66 15.04 7.07
C HIS A 82 4.82 13.94 6.43
N GLU A 83 4.55 14.07 5.13
CA GLU A 83 3.87 13.04 4.35
C GLU A 83 4.83 12.40 3.36
N SER A 84 4.88 11.07 3.34
CA SER A 84 5.58 10.34 2.29
C SER A 84 4.60 10.02 1.16
N ARG A 85 5.09 9.39 0.11
CA ARG A 85 4.26 9.03 -1.06
C ARG A 85 4.42 7.55 -1.37
N VAL A 86 3.31 6.87 -1.57
CA VAL A 86 3.31 5.48 -2.04
C VAL A 86 2.66 5.40 -3.40
N ARG A 87 3.23 4.58 -4.28
CA ARG A 87 2.69 4.31 -5.60
C ARG A 87 2.65 2.81 -5.82
N PHE A 88 1.48 2.31 -6.19
CA PHE A 88 1.28 0.94 -6.59
C PHE A 88 0.95 0.96 -8.08
N SER A 89 1.78 0.32 -8.90
CA SER A 89 1.54 0.20 -10.34
C SER A 89 1.29 -1.26 -10.67
N LEU A 90 0.16 -1.53 -11.32
CA LEU A 90 -0.31 -2.88 -11.58
C LEU A 90 -0.31 -3.16 -13.07
N ALA A 91 0.24 -4.31 -13.47
CA ALA A 91 0.26 -4.73 -14.87
C ALA A 91 -0.03 -6.23 -14.95
N PRO A 92 -0.72 -6.69 -16.03
CA PRO A 92 -0.93 -8.12 -16.22
C PRO A 92 0.38 -8.86 -16.33
N SER A 93 0.41 -10.09 -15.83
CA SER A 93 1.57 -10.97 -15.88
C SER A 93 1.07 -12.39 -16.19
N PRO A 94 1.90 -13.25 -16.79
CA PRO A 94 1.48 -14.64 -17.03
C PRO A 94 1.00 -15.38 -15.78
N ARG A 95 1.47 -14.97 -14.61
CA ARG A 95 1.10 -15.60 -13.32
C ARG A 95 0.11 -14.76 -12.53
N GLY A 96 -0.50 -13.74 -13.12
CA GLY A 96 -1.45 -12.88 -12.43
C GLY A 96 -1.15 -11.41 -12.64
N THR A 97 -0.61 -10.76 -11.63
CA THR A 97 -0.32 -9.32 -11.66
C THR A 97 1.11 -9.05 -11.20
N ARG A 98 1.82 -8.22 -11.98
CA ARG A 98 3.08 -7.64 -11.52
C ARG A 98 2.76 -6.32 -10.85
N LEU A 99 3.07 -6.23 -9.57
CA LEU A 99 2.94 -5.00 -8.80
C LEU A 99 4.31 -4.39 -8.61
N THR A 100 4.47 -3.17 -9.11
CA THR A 100 5.68 -2.36 -8.90
C THR A 100 5.35 -1.29 -7.89
N PHE A 101 6.07 -1.30 -6.78
CA PHE A 101 5.79 -0.44 -5.62
C PHE A 101 6.94 0.51 -5.36
N THR A 102 6.60 1.77 -5.11
CA THR A 102 7.56 2.80 -4.73
C THR A 102 7.03 3.56 -3.53
N HIS A 103 7.86 3.70 -2.49
CA HIS A 103 7.54 4.51 -1.32
C HIS A 103 8.66 5.55 -1.20
N SER A 104 8.36 6.77 -1.58
CA SER A 104 9.32 7.88 -1.60
C SER A 104 9.09 8.87 -0.47
N GLY A 105 10.09 9.72 -0.19
CA GLY A 105 9.99 10.70 0.89
C GLY A 105 10.01 10.06 2.27
N VAL A 106 10.62 8.89 2.42
CA VAL A 106 10.68 8.16 3.68
C VAL A 106 11.87 8.68 4.49
N PRO A 107 11.66 9.13 5.75
CA PRO A 107 12.80 9.48 6.61
C PRO A 107 13.77 8.30 6.66
N MET A 108 15.06 8.56 6.49
CA MET A 108 16.05 7.50 6.28
C MET A 108 16.06 6.44 7.38
N GLU A 109 15.85 6.85 8.63
CA GLU A 109 15.81 5.93 9.76
C GLU A 109 14.63 4.95 9.71
N HIS A 110 13.62 5.23 8.89
CA HIS A 110 12.44 4.38 8.74
C HIS A 110 12.50 3.46 7.53
N VAL A 111 13.47 3.64 6.62
CA VAL A 111 13.54 2.88 5.37
C VAL A 111 13.65 1.38 5.63
N GLY A 112 14.52 0.97 6.53
CA GLY A 112 14.77 -0.46 6.78
C GLY A 112 13.53 -1.19 7.30
N HIS A 113 12.91 -0.70 8.37
CA HIS A 113 11.77 -1.39 8.95
C HIS A 113 10.51 -1.29 8.10
N LEU A 114 10.31 -0.19 7.37
CA LEU A 114 9.18 -0.09 6.46
C LEU A 114 9.35 -0.99 5.24
N SER A 115 10.59 -1.11 4.71
CA SER A 115 10.87 -2.03 3.62
C SER A 115 10.49 -3.46 3.99
N LYS A 116 10.85 -3.88 5.20
CA LYS A 116 10.49 -5.19 5.73
C LYS A 116 8.99 -5.29 5.98
N GLY A 117 8.39 -4.24 6.53
CA GLY A 117 6.97 -4.20 6.82
C GLY A 117 6.11 -4.36 5.58
N TRP A 118 6.46 -3.73 4.46
CA TRP A 118 5.73 -3.90 3.22
C TRP A 118 5.70 -5.35 2.76
N LYS A 119 6.82 -6.08 2.90
CA LYS A 119 6.88 -7.50 2.52
C LYS A 119 6.04 -8.36 3.45
N GLU A 120 6.24 -8.21 4.76
CA GLU A 120 5.61 -9.08 5.75
C GLU A 120 4.13 -8.77 5.99
N SER A 121 3.77 -7.48 5.91
CA SER A 121 2.43 -7.02 6.28
C SER A 121 1.54 -6.75 5.07
N TYR A 122 2.09 -6.66 3.87
CA TYR A 122 1.31 -6.44 2.64
C TYR A 122 1.50 -7.56 1.63
N TRP A 123 2.71 -7.75 1.08
CA TRP A 123 2.85 -8.68 -0.04
C TRP A 123 2.57 -10.12 0.36
N THR A 124 3.06 -10.55 1.50
CA THR A 124 2.83 -11.92 1.98
C THR A 124 1.35 -12.21 2.26
N PRO A 125 0.64 -11.42 3.10
CA PRO A 125 -0.79 -11.69 3.32
C PRO A 125 -1.65 -11.44 2.09
N LEU A 126 -1.29 -10.48 1.24
CA LEU A 126 -2.05 -10.21 0.01
C LEU A 126 -1.95 -11.37 -0.98
N ARG A 127 -0.74 -11.94 -1.14
CA ARG A 127 -0.54 -13.12 -1.99
C ARG A 127 -1.38 -14.29 -1.50
N LYS A 128 -1.38 -14.53 -0.21
CA LYS A 128 -2.16 -15.60 0.39
C LYS A 128 -3.66 -15.41 0.19
N TYR A 129 -4.13 -14.20 0.39
CA TYR A 129 -5.55 -13.85 0.20
C TYR A 129 -5.98 -14.04 -1.26
N LEU A 130 -5.19 -13.53 -2.20
CA LEU A 130 -5.51 -13.63 -3.62
C LEU A 130 -5.45 -15.07 -4.13
N ALA A 131 -4.53 -15.88 -3.61
CA ALA A 131 -4.42 -17.31 -3.98
C ALA A 131 -5.63 -18.12 -3.54
N GLY A 132 -6.34 -17.67 -2.51
CA GLY A 132 -7.53 -18.35 -2.00
C GLY A 132 -8.84 -17.95 -2.67
N LYS A 133 -8.78 -17.07 -3.65
CA LYS A 133 -9.99 -16.60 -4.35
C LYS A 133 -10.38 -17.49 -5.51
#